data_4eecabb8d8c5fbd8234938d852019080
#
_entry.id   4eecabb8d8c5fbd8234938d852019080
#
_cell.length_a   1.000
_cell.length_b   1.000
_cell.length_c   1.000
_cell.angle_alpha   90.00
_cell.angle_beta   90.00
_cell.angle_gamma   90.00
#
_symmetry.space_group_name_H-M   'P 1'
#
loop_
_entity.id
_entity.type
_entity.pdbx_description
1 polymer ?
#
loop_
_entity_poly.entity_id
_entity_poly.type
_entity_poly.pdbx_seq_one_letter_code
_entity_poly.pdbx_strand_id
1 'polypeptide(L)'
;MFEKLTDRLERSFKILKGQGRITEINVAESLKEIRRALIDADVNYKVAKQFTDDVKQKALGQNVLTAVSPGQMMTKIVRDELAALMGGEATSIKLEGTPAVILIAGLQGSGKTTFSGKLAAHIKSTKGRQVLLVAGDVYRPAAIDQLKILGEQIGVPVYTEPGNQNPIEIAENAIKHARQNNYNVVIVDTAGRLAVDEAMMQEITKIKETVNPCETLFVVDSMTGQDAVNTAREFNDRLDFDGVVLTKLDGDTRGGAAISIRSVVNKPLKFISSGEKMDALQVFHPERMADRILGMGDVVSLVERAQQQFDEQEARRLTKKVMTNKFDFNDFLSQIDQVKKLGNLKDVASMIPGMGKMLRDVEICDDVFKRTEAIIGSMTPLERENPEILNARRRERIAKGSGTSMAEVNRLIKQFDDMRKMMKMVSGGKLKMPKMGGMPGMFRR
;
A
#
# COMPACT_ATOMS: atom_id res chain seq x y z
N MET A 1 7.41 -4.38 -5.22
CA MET A 1 7.45 -2.91 -5.47
C MET A 1 8.91 -2.46 -5.37
N PHE A 2 9.46 -1.70 -6.26
CA PHE A 2 10.84 -1.13 -6.24
C PHE A 2 12.03 -2.10 -6.09
N GLU A 3 11.86 -3.40 -6.11
CA GLU A 3 12.92 -4.37 -5.79
C GLU A 3 14.17 -4.22 -6.65
N LYS A 4 13.99 -4.07 -7.97
CA LYS A 4 15.11 -3.88 -8.90
C LYS A 4 15.85 -2.55 -8.65
N LEU A 5 15.10 -1.48 -8.34
CA LEU A 5 15.66 -0.17 -8.01
C LEU A 5 16.43 -0.24 -6.68
N THR A 6 15.82 -0.82 -5.64
CA THR A 6 16.44 -1.04 -4.33
C THR A 6 17.77 -1.78 -4.43
N ASP A 7 17.80 -2.90 -5.17
CA ASP A 7 19.02 -3.71 -5.33
C ASP A 7 20.16 -2.95 -6.00
N ARG A 8 19.84 -2.14 -7.01
CA ARG A 8 20.84 -1.33 -7.71
C ARG A 8 21.34 -0.19 -6.84
N LEU A 9 20.46 0.49 -6.13
CA LEU A 9 20.85 1.55 -5.20
C LEU A 9 21.73 1.00 -4.07
N GLU A 10 21.39 -0.16 -3.50
CA GLU A 10 22.25 -0.79 -2.50
C GLU A 10 23.63 -1.18 -3.03
N ARG A 11 23.72 -1.66 -4.29
CA ARG A 11 25.02 -1.94 -4.91
C ARG A 11 25.86 -0.68 -5.06
N SER A 12 25.23 0.44 -5.48
CA SER A 12 25.90 1.73 -5.60
C SER A 12 26.45 2.25 -4.27
N PHE A 13 25.69 2.03 -3.16
CA PHE A 13 26.16 2.39 -1.81
C PHE A 13 27.26 1.46 -1.29
N LYS A 14 27.31 0.20 -1.73
CA LYS A 14 28.39 -0.73 -1.35
C LYS A 14 29.75 -0.30 -1.90
N ILE A 15 29.79 0.38 -3.05
CA ILE A 15 31.03 0.94 -3.64
C ILE A 15 31.66 1.95 -2.66
N LEU A 16 30.85 2.69 -1.90
CA LEU A 16 31.29 3.67 -0.91
C LEU A 16 31.61 3.04 0.47
N LYS A 17 31.19 1.80 0.73
CA LYS A 17 31.32 1.08 2.03
C LYS A 17 32.75 0.62 2.30
N GLY A 18 33.77 0.97 1.75
CA GLY A 18 35.16 0.63 2.06
C GLY A 18 36.08 1.84 2.04
N GLN A 19 35.53 3.02 1.82
CA GLN A 19 36.31 4.22 1.58
C GLN A 19 36.30 5.14 2.81
N GLY A 20 37.46 5.55 3.24
CA GLY A 20 37.62 6.39 4.44
C GLY A 20 37.24 7.87 4.24
N ARG A 21 37.02 8.33 3.01
CA ARG A 21 36.64 9.72 2.68
C ARG A 21 35.75 9.80 1.45
N ILE A 22 34.83 10.76 1.43
CA ILE A 22 34.08 11.16 0.26
C ILE A 22 35.03 11.95 -0.66
N THR A 23 35.36 11.39 -1.82
CA THR A 23 36.12 12.09 -2.85
C THR A 23 35.20 12.39 -4.03
N GLU A 24 35.52 13.42 -4.81
CA GLU A 24 34.72 13.77 -5.99
C GLU A 24 34.59 12.60 -6.99
N ILE A 25 35.64 11.80 -7.13
CA ILE A 25 35.68 10.64 -8.04
C ILE A 25 34.69 9.56 -7.58
N ASN A 26 34.70 9.23 -6.28
CA ASN A 26 33.85 8.18 -5.71
C ASN A 26 32.37 8.55 -5.73
N VAL A 27 32.08 9.83 -5.50
CA VAL A 27 30.73 10.39 -5.60
C VAL A 27 30.25 10.32 -7.04
N ALA A 28 31.08 10.73 -8.00
CA ALA A 28 30.72 10.72 -9.43
C ALA A 28 30.39 9.32 -9.94
N GLU A 29 31.16 8.30 -9.54
CA GLU A 29 30.91 6.90 -9.93
C GLU A 29 29.60 6.38 -9.33
N SER A 30 29.38 6.58 -8.02
CA SER A 30 28.14 6.19 -7.36
C SER A 30 26.91 6.88 -7.93
N LEU A 31 27.01 8.19 -8.25
CA LEU A 31 25.92 8.95 -8.86
C LEU A 31 25.60 8.49 -10.29
N LYS A 32 26.60 8.05 -11.04
CA LYS A 32 26.39 7.46 -12.37
C LYS A 32 25.56 6.18 -12.27
N GLU A 33 25.87 5.31 -11.31
CA GLU A 33 25.11 4.08 -11.08
C GLU A 33 23.69 4.37 -10.53
N ILE A 34 23.55 5.33 -9.63
CA ILE A 34 22.24 5.78 -9.12
C ILE A 34 21.37 6.31 -10.27
N ARG A 35 21.95 7.16 -11.16
CA ARG A 35 21.22 7.67 -12.34
C ARG A 35 20.76 6.55 -13.25
N ARG A 36 21.62 5.57 -13.52
CA ARG A 36 21.26 4.38 -14.32
C ARG A 36 20.13 3.59 -13.65
N ALA A 37 20.23 3.39 -12.34
CA ALA A 37 19.20 2.67 -11.59
C ALA A 37 17.83 3.35 -11.68
N LEU A 38 17.80 4.69 -11.59
CA LEU A 38 16.57 5.47 -11.74
C LEU A 38 15.99 5.38 -13.17
N ILE A 39 16.85 5.50 -14.21
CA ILE A 39 16.40 5.39 -15.61
C ILE A 39 15.87 3.99 -15.90
N ASP A 40 16.53 2.95 -15.42
CA ASP A 40 16.08 1.55 -15.57
C ASP A 40 14.80 1.24 -14.80
N ALA A 41 14.49 2.08 -13.79
CA ALA A 41 13.22 2.06 -13.06
C ALA A 41 12.13 2.94 -13.73
N ASP A 42 12.33 3.37 -14.97
CA ASP A 42 11.43 4.24 -15.75
C ASP A 42 11.27 5.66 -15.16
N VAL A 43 12.25 6.17 -14.42
CA VAL A 43 12.29 7.58 -14.04
C VAL A 43 12.67 8.43 -15.26
N ASN A 44 11.97 9.56 -15.45
CA ASN A 44 12.26 10.48 -16.53
C ASN A 44 13.73 10.95 -16.48
N TYR A 45 14.40 10.96 -17.62
CA TYR A 45 15.83 11.29 -17.71
C TYR A 45 16.18 12.65 -17.11
N LYS A 46 15.38 13.69 -17.39
CA LYS A 46 15.61 15.04 -16.85
C LYS A 46 15.51 15.05 -15.33
N VAL A 47 14.53 14.33 -14.79
CA VAL A 47 14.32 14.17 -13.35
C VAL A 47 15.49 13.42 -12.71
N ALA A 48 15.91 12.28 -13.31
CA ALA A 48 17.03 11.49 -12.80
C ALA A 48 18.35 12.27 -12.85
N LYS A 49 18.57 13.10 -13.90
CA LYS A 49 19.72 13.97 -14.01
C LYS A 49 19.73 15.03 -12.92
N GLN A 50 18.64 15.81 -12.79
CA GLN A 50 18.51 16.86 -11.78
C GLN A 50 18.74 16.29 -10.37
N PHE A 51 18.07 15.19 -10.04
CA PHE A 51 18.25 14.49 -8.77
C PHE A 51 19.72 14.16 -8.47
N THR A 52 20.44 13.59 -9.42
CA THR A 52 21.85 13.24 -9.19
C THR A 52 22.76 14.46 -9.11
N ASP A 53 22.41 15.55 -9.77
CA ASP A 53 23.15 16.82 -9.68
C ASP A 53 22.93 17.47 -8.31
N ASP A 54 21.70 17.45 -7.78
CA ASP A 54 21.37 17.95 -6.44
C ASP A 54 22.05 17.12 -5.34
N VAL A 55 22.01 15.79 -5.44
CA VAL A 55 22.75 14.88 -4.53
C VAL A 55 24.26 15.18 -4.57
N LYS A 56 24.83 15.42 -5.76
CA LYS A 56 26.26 15.78 -5.91
C LYS A 56 26.59 17.06 -5.13
N GLN A 57 25.81 18.10 -5.32
CA GLN A 57 26.03 19.38 -4.64
C GLN A 57 25.99 19.23 -3.12
N LYS A 58 24.98 18.49 -2.61
CA LYS A 58 24.84 18.25 -1.17
C LYS A 58 25.95 17.36 -0.59
N ALA A 59 26.39 16.36 -1.35
CA ALA A 59 27.48 15.47 -0.92
C ALA A 59 28.82 16.18 -0.84
N LEU A 60 29.13 17.08 -1.77
CA LEU A 60 30.39 17.82 -1.81
C LEU A 60 30.43 19.00 -0.82
N GLY A 61 29.26 19.54 -0.42
CA GLY A 61 29.16 20.68 0.51
C GLY A 61 29.22 20.30 1.99
N GLN A 62 29.22 19.01 2.35
CA GLN A 62 29.19 18.59 3.74
C GLN A 62 30.56 18.13 4.24
N ASN A 63 31.05 18.77 5.32
CA ASN A 63 32.13 18.21 6.12
C ASN A 63 31.65 16.90 6.77
N VAL A 64 32.25 15.77 6.37
CA VAL A 64 31.92 14.46 6.96
C VAL A 64 32.27 14.51 8.43
N LEU A 65 31.26 14.54 9.29
CA LEU A 65 31.44 14.36 10.72
C LEU A 65 32.18 13.02 10.95
N THR A 66 33.24 13.05 11.73
CA THR A 66 34.14 11.90 12.00
C THR A 66 33.45 10.65 12.54
N ALA A 67 32.18 10.74 12.92
CA ALA A 67 31.39 9.67 13.52
C ALA A 67 30.51 8.87 12.50
N VAL A 68 30.39 9.30 11.23
CA VAL A 68 29.48 8.70 10.24
C VAL A 68 30.28 8.24 9.02
N SER A 69 30.05 7.01 8.55
CA SER A 69 30.72 6.52 7.35
C SER A 69 30.24 7.25 6.09
N PRO A 70 31.12 7.44 5.06
CA PRO A 70 30.77 8.06 3.80
C PRO A 70 29.52 7.44 3.15
N GLY A 71 29.38 6.12 3.19
CA GLY A 71 28.22 5.40 2.66
C GLY A 71 26.92 5.72 3.40
N GLN A 72 26.95 5.86 4.72
CA GLN A 72 25.77 6.23 5.52
C GLN A 72 25.34 7.68 5.23
N MET A 73 26.31 8.61 5.09
CA MET A 73 26.02 9.99 4.73
C MET A 73 25.39 10.07 3.32
N MET A 74 25.94 9.37 2.35
CA MET A 74 25.36 9.32 1.00
C MET A 74 23.96 8.73 0.99
N THR A 75 23.73 7.63 1.73
CA THR A 75 22.39 7.03 1.86
C THR A 75 21.39 8.04 2.43
N LYS A 76 21.78 8.80 3.46
CA LYS A 76 20.93 9.84 4.05
C LYS A 76 20.63 10.95 3.05
N ILE A 77 21.62 11.45 2.32
CA ILE A 77 21.43 12.52 1.31
C ILE A 77 20.49 12.02 0.22
N VAL A 78 20.69 10.81 -0.31
CA VAL A 78 19.83 10.22 -1.35
C VAL A 78 18.41 10.01 -0.82
N ARG A 79 18.24 9.57 0.42
CA ARG A 79 16.93 9.44 1.06
C ARG A 79 16.18 10.77 1.13
N ASP A 80 16.86 11.78 1.65
CA ASP A 80 16.26 13.10 1.86
C ASP A 80 15.91 13.75 0.50
N GLU A 81 16.75 13.58 -0.53
CA GLU A 81 16.47 14.05 -1.88
C GLU A 81 15.31 13.28 -2.55
N LEU A 82 15.24 11.95 -2.38
CA LEU A 82 14.10 11.17 -2.88
C LEU A 82 12.79 11.64 -2.22
N ALA A 83 12.80 11.85 -0.90
CA ALA A 83 11.64 12.37 -0.20
C ALA A 83 11.24 13.76 -0.71
N ALA A 84 12.19 14.67 -0.86
CA ALA A 84 11.97 16.03 -1.39
C ALA A 84 11.40 15.98 -2.83
N LEU A 85 11.96 15.14 -3.70
CA LEU A 85 11.52 14.95 -5.08
C LEU A 85 10.06 14.47 -5.15
N MET A 86 9.63 13.65 -4.19
CA MET A 86 8.26 13.15 -4.07
C MET A 86 7.32 14.09 -3.33
N GLY A 87 7.80 15.25 -2.85
CA GLY A 87 6.98 16.29 -2.24
C GLY A 87 7.29 16.65 -0.80
N GLY A 88 8.28 15.97 -0.17
CA GLY A 88 8.75 16.20 1.20
C GLY A 88 7.78 15.71 2.27
N GLU A 89 6.59 16.28 2.35
CA GLU A 89 5.58 15.96 3.36
C GLU A 89 4.31 15.34 2.75
N ALA A 90 3.59 14.58 3.57
CA ALA A 90 2.30 14.03 3.18
C ALA A 90 1.24 15.14 3.08
N THR A 91 0.46 15.09 2.01
CA THR A 91 -0.62 16.07 1.77
C THR A 91 -1.97 15.42 2.00
N SER A 92 -2.75 15.99 2.92
CA SER A 92 -4.10 15.51 3.21
C SER A 92 -5.10 15.85 2.10
N ILE A 93 -6.18 15.07 2.04
CA ILE A 93 -7.33 15.40 1.18
C ILE A 93 -8.12 16.57 1.79
N LYS A 94 -8.57 17.49 0.94
CA LYS A 94 -9.46 18.58 1.33
C LYS A 94 -10.91 18.09 1.38
N LEU A 95 -11.61 18.36 2.46
CA LEU A 95 -13.02 18.01 2.65
C LEU A 95 -13.80 19.27 3.08
N GLU A 96 -13.72 20.30 2.25
CA GLU A 96 -14.36 21.61 2.46
C GLU A 96 -15.70 21.68 1.74
N GLY A 97 -16.65 22.39 2.34
CA GLY A 97 -18.00 22.52 1.78
C GLY A 97 -19.02 21.55 2.38
N THR A 98 -20.31 21.76 2.04
CA THR A 98 -21.43 20.92 2.49
C THR A 98 -22.39 20.71 1.33
N PRO A 99 -22.33 19.56 0.63
CA PRO A 99 -21.31 18.52 0.77
C PRO A 99 -19.93 18.93 0.23
N ALA A 100 -18.86 18.32 0.74
CA ALA A 100 -17.55 18.37 0.12
C ALA A 100 -17.58 17.50 -1.15
N VAL A 101 -17.27 18.07 -2.32
CA VAL A 101 -17.33 17.38 -3.60
C VAL A 101 -15.92 17.01 -4.04
N ILE A 102 -15.69 15.73 -4.33
CA ILE A 102 -14.44 15.19 -4.83
C ILE A 102 -14.67 14.65 -6.24
N LEU A 103 -13.91 15.16 -7.21
CA LEU A 103 -13.96 14.70 -8.60
C LEU A 103 -12.82 13.72 -8.87
N ILE A 104 -13.14 12.55 -9.43
CA ILE A 104 -12.16 11.52 -9.79
C ILE A 104 -12.00 11.52 -11.32
N ALA A 105 -10.77 11.76 -11.79
CA ALA A 105 -10.41 11.82 -13.20
C ALA A 105 -9.29 10.84 -13.55
N GLY A 106 -9.17 10.44 -14.82
CA GLY A 106 -8.11 9.56 -15.31
C GLY A 106 -8.54 8.71 -16.48
N LEU A 107 -7.59 7.98 -17.10
CA LEU A 107 -7.86 7.11 -18.24
C LEU A 107 -8.68 5.86 -17.87
N GLN A 108 -9.20 5.19 -18.88
CA GLN A 108 -9.85 3.89 -18.73
C GLN A 108 -8.85 2.85 -18.18
N GLY A 109 -9.31 2.04 -17.24
CA GLY A 109 -8.47 1.01 -16.63
C GLY A 109 -7.46 1.52 -15.59
N SER A 110 -7.40 2.83 -15.32
CA SER A 110 -6.52 3.39 -14.28
C SER A 110 -6.99 3.07 -12.85
N GLY A 111 -8.15 2.47 -12.65
CA GLY A 111 -8.66 2.06 -11.33
C GLY A 111 -9.51 3.11 -10.61
N LYS A 112 -10.08 4.10 -11.33
CA LYS A 112 -10.93 5.17 -10.77
C LYS A 112 -12.07 4.65 -9.90
N THR A 113 -12.90 3.77 -10.46
CA THR A 113 -14.09 3.21 -9.79
C THR A 113 -13.72 2.45 -8.50
N THR A 114 -12.67 1.62 -8.56
CA THR A 114 -12.16 0.91 -7.38
C THR A 114 -11.60 1.89 -6.35
N PHE A 115 -10.87 2.91 -6.80
CA PHE A 115 -10.35 3.96 -5.92
C PHE A 115 -11.48 4.78 -5.29
N SER A 116 -12.53 5.14 -6.03
CA SER A 116 -13.70 5.85 -5.52
C SER A 116 -14.34 5.09 -4.34
N GLY A 117 -14.51 3.76 -4.46
CA GLY A 117 -14.98 2.90 -3.39
C GLY A 117 -14.03 2.89 -2.18
N LYS A 118 -12.73 2.70 -2.40
CA LYS A 118 -11.72 2.72 -1.34
C LYS A 118 -11.66 4.05 -0.62
N LEU A 119 -11.71 5.16 -1.36
CA LEU A 119 -11.72 6.50 -0.79
C LEU A 119 -12.96 6.74 0.07
N ALA A 120 -14.13 6.28 -0.39
CA ALA A 120 -15.37 6.36 0.37
C ALA A 120 -15.29 5.57 1.69
N ALA A 121 -14.77 4.34 1.65
CA ALA A 121 -14.55 3.53 2.84
C ALA A 121 -13.56 4.21 3.81
N HIS A 122 -12.46 4.76 3.29
CA HIS A 122 -11.46 5.47 4.07
C HIS A 122 -12.03 6.72 4.76
N ILE A 123 -12.76 7.57 4.04
CA ILE A 123 -13.38 8.78 4.60
C ILE A 123 -14.42 8.41 5.66
N LYS A 124 -15.26 7.41 5.39
CA LYS A 124 -16.27 6.93 6.34
C LYS A 124 -15.62 6.43 7.64
N SER A 125 -14.57 5.62 7.55
CA SER A 125 -13.93 5.01 8.72
C SER A 125 -13.05 5.99 9.50
N THR A 126 -12.26 6.84 8.81
CA THR A 126 -11.28 7.71 9.49
C THR A 126 -11.84 9.08 9.89
N LYS A 127 -12.84 9.59 9.16
CA LYS A 127 -13.42 10.94 9.38
C LYS A 127 -14.86 10.90 9.87
N GLY A 128 -15.49 9.71 9.95
CA GLY A 128 -16.88 9.56 10.37
C GLY A 128 -17.90 10.30 9.49
N ARG A 129 -17.55 10.59 8.21
CA ARG A 129 -18.40 11.34 7.30
C ARG A 129 -19.38 10.43 6.57
N GLN A 130 -20.58 10.95 6.30
CA GLN A 130 -21.55 10.30 5.42
C GLN A 130 -21.18 10.59 3.97
N VAL A 131 -20.87 9.56 3.20
CA VAL A 131 -20.38 9.64 1.82
C VAL A 131 -21.46 9.18 0.86
N LEU A 132 -21.60 9.86 -0.27
CA LEU A 132 -22.39 9.46 -1.43
C LEU A 132 -21.44 9.24 -2.62
N LEU A 133 -21.50 8.07 -3.24
CA LEU A 133 -20.82 7.79 -4.51
C LEU A 133 -21.75 8.19 -5.67
N VAL A 134 -21.18 8.72 -6.76
CA VAL A 134 -21.93 9.12 -7.96
C VAL A 134 -21.37 8.38 -9.16
N ALA A 135 -22.22 7.63 -9.86
CA ALA A 135 -21.87 6.90 -11.07
C ALA A 135 -21.93 7.81 -12.31
N GLY A 136 -20.82 8.51 -12.59
CA GLY A 136 -20.71 9.40 -13.76
C GLY A 136 -20.18 8.73 -15.04
N ASP A 137 -19.80 7.43 -15.00
CA ASP A 137 -19.42 6.67 -16.21
C ASP A 137 -20.68 6.11 -16.88
N VAL A 138 -21.41 6.97 -17.56
CA VAL A 138 -22.67 6.64 -18.23
C VAL A 138 -22.49 5.81 -19.50
N TYR A 139 -21.27 5.74 -20.05
CA TYR A 139 -20.98 5.03 -21.30
C TYR A 139 -20.77 3.54 -21.10
N ARG A 140 -20.56 3.10 -19.84
CA ARG A 140 -20.29 1.71 -19.51
C ARG A 140 -21.22 1.22 -18.40
N PRO A 141 -22.33 0.56 -18.76
CA PRO A 141 -23.27 0.01 -17.76
C PRO A 141 -22.57 -0.85 -16.70
N ALA A 142 -21.59 -1.66 -17.09
CA ALA A 142 -20.82 -2.50 -16.18
C ALA A 142 -20.03 -1.68 -15.14
N ALA A 143 -19.61 -0.43 -15.43
CA ALA A 143 -18.93 0.42 -14.46
C ALA A 143 -19.91 0.93 -13.39
N ILE A 144 -21.14 1.25 -13.79
CA ILE A 144 -22.22 1.65 -12.87
C ILE A 144 -22.53 0.48 -11.91
N ASP A 145 -22.69 -0.73 -12.44
CA ASP A 145 -22.97 -1.91 -11.62
C ASP A 145 -21.79 -2.25 -10.71
N GLN A 146 -20.57 -2.12 -11.21
CA GLN A 146 -19.37 -2.28 -10.38
C GLN A 146 -19.36 -1.30 -9.21
N LEU A 147 -19.66 -0.02 -9.43
CA LEU A 147 -19.69 0.98 -8.37
C LEU A 147 -20.78 0.67 -7.34
N LYS A 148 -21.97 0.18 -7.78
CA LYS A 148 -23.05 -0.28 -6.88
C LYS A 148 -22.60 -1.42 -5.98
N ILE A 149 -21.97 -2.46 -6.56
CA ILE A 149 -21.45 -3.61 -5.82
C ILE A 149 -20.43 -3.15 -4.77
N LEU A 150 -19.52 -2.25 -5.15
CA LEU A 150 -18.53 -1.68 -4.22
C LEU A 150 -19.22 -0.86 -3.11
N GLY A 151 -20.21 -0.06 -3.47
CA GLY A 151 -21.02 0.70 -2.50
C GLY A 151 -21.71 -0.19 -1.47
N GLU A 152 -22.32 -1.29 -1.91
CA GLU A 152 -22.95 -2.28 -1.05
C GLU A 152 -21.93 -2.94 -0.11
N GLN A 153 -20.77 -3.34 -0.61
CA GLN A 153 -19.70 -3.96 0.19
C GLN A 153 -19.22 -3.07 1.35
N ILE A 154 -19.15 -1.76 1.14
CA ILE A 154 -18.68 -0.79 2.14
C ILE A 154 -19.82 -0.10 2.90
N GLY A 155 -21.08 -0.39 2.55
CA GLY A 155 -22.26 0.24 3.11
C GLY A 155 -22.29 1.76 2.84
N VAL A 156 -21.98 2.17 1.60
CA VAL A 156 -22.05 3.56 1.10
C VAL A 156 -23.02 3.60 -0.06
N PRO A 157 -24.03 4.47 -0.04
CA PRO A 157 -25.01 4.60 -1.13
C PRO A 157 -24.37 5.13 -2.41
N VAL A 158 -24.92 4.68 -3.54
CA VAL A 158 -24.51 5.08 -4.88
C VAL A 158 -25.67 5.77 -5.58
N TYR A 159 -25.45 7.01 -6.00
CA TYR A 159 -26.40 7.77 -6.80
C TYR A 159 -26.27 7.41 -8.28
N THR A 160 -27.41 7.08 -8.89
CA THR A 160 -27.51 6.73 -10.32
C THR A 160 -28.80 7.28 -10.89
N GLU A 161 -28.80 7.66 -12.16
CA GLU A 161 -29.99 8.04 -12.91
C GLU A 161 -30.15 7.13 -14.15
N PRO A 162 -30.90 6.01 -14.03
CA PRO A 162 -31.11 5.11 -15.16
C PRO A 162 -31.72 5.83 -16.36
N GLY A 163 -31.09 5.69 -17.53
CA GLY A 163 -31.54 6.32 -18.78
C GLY A 163 -31.00 7.74 -19.03
N ASN A 164 -30.47 8.43 -18.02
CA ASN A 164 -29.78 9.70 -18.22
C ASN A 164 -28.34 9.45 -18.69
N GLN A 165 -27.98 9.99 -19.85
CA GLN A 165 -26.65 9.87 -20.46
C GLN A 165 -25.82 11.16 -20.33
N ASN A 166 -26.31 12.14 -19.56
CA ASN A 166 -25.59 13.38 -19.33
C ASN A 166 -24.87 13.37 -17.96
N PRO A 167 -23.56 13.10 -17.93
CA PRO A 167 -22.82 12.98 -16.66
C PRO A 167 -22.77 14.32 -15.89
N ILE A 168 -22.89 15.45 -16.55
CA ILE A 168 -22.88 16.78 -15.93
C ILE A 168 -24.16 16.95 -15.10
N GLU A 169 -25.32 16.64 -15.71
CA GLU A 169 -26.62 16.72 -15.05
C GLU A 169 -26.72 15.73 -13.87
N ILE A 170 -26.25 14.49 -14.07
CA ILE A 170 -26.20 13.48 -13.00
C ILE A 170 -25.39 13.98 -11.81
N ALA A 171 -24.23 14.58 -12.05
CA ALA A 171 -23.37 15.09 -10.99
C ALA A 171 -24.04 16.27 -10.23
N GLU A 172 -24.70 17.18 -10.96
CA GLU A 172 -25.44 18.29 -10.35
C GLU A 172 -26.62 17.79 -9.50
N ASN A 173 -27.40 16.86 -10.02
CA ASN A 173 -28.55 16.28 -9.31
C ASN A 173 -28.11 15.46 -8.10
N ALA A 174 -26.98 14.76 -8.19
CA ALA A 174 -26.39 14.05 -7.07
C ALA A 174 -26.01 14.99 -5.92
N ILE A 175 -25.48 16.18 -6.21
CA ILE A 175 -25.17 17.20 -5.19
C ILE A 175 -26.44 17.73 -4.55
N LYS A 176 -27.50 17.99 -5.33
CA LYS A 176 -28.81 18.37 -4.80
C LYS A 176 -29.37 17.28 -3.88
N HIS A 177 -29.31 16.02 -4.32
CA HIS A 177 -29.71 14.86 -3.53
C HIS A 177 -28.90 14.75 -2.23
N ALA A 178 -27.58 14.95 -2.30
CA ALA A 178 -26.70 14.90 -1.13
C ALA A 178 -27.07 15.94 -0.08
N ARG A 179 -27.38 17.16 -0.50
CA ARG A 179 -27.85 18.25 0.41
C ARG A 179 -29.17 17.91 1.08
N GLN A 180 -30.13 17.34 0.34
CA GLN A 180 -31.44 16.95 0.86
C GLN A 180 -31.37 15.80 1.86
N ASN A 181 -30.39 14.89 1.70
CA ASN A 181 -30.26 13.69 2.52
C ASN A 181 -29.08 13.75 3.52
N ASN A 182 -28.51 14.95 3.74
CA ASN A 182 -27.43 15.21 4.71
C ASN A 182 -26.13 14.41 4.47
N TYR A 183 -25.81 14.06 3.23
CA TYR A 183 -24.49 13.54 2.91
C TYR A 183 -23.44 14.63 3.01
N ASN A 184 -22.33 14.34 3.70
CA ASN A 184 -21.28 15.33 3.96
C ASN A 184 -20.23 15.37 2.84
N VAL A 185 -20.09 14.27 2.11
CA VAL A 185 -19.11 14.11 1.04
C VAL A 185 -19.76 13.46 -0.17
N VAL A 186 -19.46 13.99 -1.35
CA VAL A 186 -19.86 13.42 -2.64
C VAL A 186 -18.62 13.08 -3.44
N ILE A 187 -18.48 11.83 -3.88
CA ILE A 187 -17.39 11.40 -4.74
C ILE A 187 -17.97 11.10 -6.13
N VAL A 188 -17.54 11.87 -7.12
CA VAL A 188 -18.00 11.74 -8.50
C VAL A 188 -16.99 10.88 -9.26
N ASP A 189 -17.38 9.62 -9.56
CA ASP A 189 -16.61 8.72 -10.42
C ASP A 189 -16.92 9.03 -11.88
N THR A 190 -15.92 9.42 -12.68
CA THR A 190 -16.12 9.83 -14.07
C THR A 190 -15.73 8.75 -15.07
N ALA A 191 -16.25 8.86 -16.27
CA ALA A 191 -15.82 8.04 -17.38
C ALA A 191 -14.32 8.18 -17.65
N GLY A 192 -13.71 7.13 -18.20
CA GLY A 192 -12.36 7.18 -18.74
C GLY A 192 -12.36 6.64 -20.15
N ARG A 193 -11.53 7.20 -21.01
CA ARG A 193 -11.26 6.69 -22.35
C ARG A 193 -9.87 6.08 -22.43
N LEU A 194 -9.59 5.34 -23.47
CA LEU A 194 -8.30 4.65 -23.67
C LEU A 194 -7.14 5.62 -23.89
N ALA A 195 -7.42 6.81 -24.42
CA ALA A 195 -6.45 7.86 -24.64
C ALA A 195 -7.07 9.21 -24.29
N VAL A 196 -6.22 10.21 -24.08
CA VAL A 196 -6.66 11.59 -23.91
C VAL A 196 -7.18 12.10 -25.24
N ASP A 197 -8.46 12.48 -25.27
CA ASP A 197 -9.10 13.10 -26.42
C ASP A 197 -9.83 14.40 -26.02
N GLU A 198 -10.10 15.24 -26.99
CA GLU A 198 -10.70 16.56 -26.76
C GLU A 198 -12.11 16.46 -26.15
N ALA A 199 -12.91 15.50 -26.60
CA ALA A 199 -14.29 15.34 -26.14
C ALA A 199 -14.32 14.93 -24.65
N MET A 200 -13.44 14.01 -24.24
CA MET A 200 -13.31 13.61 -22.85
C MET A 200 -12.86 14.78 -21.98
N MET A 201 -11.85 15.51 -22.42
CA MET A 201 -11.32 16.65 -21.63
C MET A 201 -12.35 17.76 -21.47
N GLN A 202 -13.11 18.06 -22.51
CA GLN A 202 -14.24 19.02 -22.43
C GLN A 202 -15.33 18.55 -21.48
N GLU A 203 -15.69 17.27 -21.50
CA GLU A 203 -16.69 16.69 -20.60
C GLU A 203 -16.25 16.80 -19.13
N ILE A 204 -15.05 16.34 -18.81
CA ILE A 204 -14.53 16.39 -17.43
C ILE A 204 -14.39 17.85 -16.95
N THR A 205 -13.93 18.74 -17.82
CA THR A 205 -13.82 20.17 -17.50
C THR A 205 -15.17 20.77 -17.17
N LYS A 206 -16.20 20.48 -17.99
CA LYS A 206 -17.57 20.94 -17.72
C LYS A 206 -18.14 20.35 -16.42
N ILE A 207 -17.89 19.08 -16.14
CA ILE A 207 -18.27 18.50 -14.84
C ILE A 207 -17.59 19.27 -13.72
N LYS A 208 -16.27 19.49 -13.79
CA LYS A 208 -15.51 20.25 -12.78
C LYS A 208 -16.08 21.63 -12.56
N GLU A 209 -16.33 22.38 -13.62
CA GLU A 209 -16.91 23.74 -13.56
C GLU A 209 -18.31 23.75 -12.91
N THR A 210 -19.14 22.75 -13.24
CA THR A 210 -20.52 22.66 -12.73
C THR A 210 -20.56 22.28 -11.26
N VAL A 211 -19.76 21.28 -10.84
CA VAL A 211 -19.80 20.77 -9.46
C VAL A 211 -18.90 21.51 -8.50
N ASN A 212 -17.96 22.31 -9.01
CA ASN A 212 -16.97 23.08 -8.27
C ASN A 212 -16.36 22.28 -7.12
N PRO A 213 -15.59 21.21 -7.42
CA PRO A 213 -15.10 20.28 -6.40
C PRO A 213 -14.08 20.96 -5.49
N CYS A 214 -14.09 20.61 -4.20
CA CYS A 214 -13.03 21.03 -3.27
C CYS A 214 -11.72 20.25 -3.51
N GLU A 215 -11.81 19.11 -4.22
CA GLU A 215 -10.67 18.27 -4.55
C GLU A 215 -10.90 17.58 -5.89
N THR A 216 -9.97 17.71 -6.82
CA THR A 216 -9.92 16.94 -8.08
C THR A 216 -8.74 16.00 -8.02
N LEU A 217 -8.97 14.70 -8.07
CA LEU A 217 -7.94 13.67 -7.98
C LEU A 217 -7.74 12.98 -9.32
N PHE A 218 -6.50 13.03 -9.81
CA PHE A 218 -6.08 12.31 -11.00
C PHE A 218 -5.59 10.91 -10.64
N VAL A 219 -6.29 9.90 -11.13
CA VAL A 219 -5.98 8.48 -10.89
C VAL A 219 -5.19 7.91 -12.05
N VAL A 220 -4.00 7.40 -11.77
CA VAL A 220 -3.08 6.89 -12.78
C VAL A 220 -2.58 5.51 -12.43
N ASP A 221 -2.49 4.64 -13.44
CA ASP A 221 -1.91 3.31 -13.34
C ASP A 221 -0.37 3.41 -13.33
N SER A 222 0.24 2.99 -12.23
CA SER A 222 1.70 3.04 -12.05
C SER A 222 2.46 2.05 -12.95
N MET A 223 1.75 1.08 -13.57
CA MET A 223 2.37 0.11 -14.48
C MET A 223 2.65 0.69 -15.87
N THR A 224 2.07 1.83 -16.23
CA THR A 224 2.24 2.45 -17.55
C THR A 224 3.53 3.24 -17.70
N GLY A 225 4.37 3.31 -16.66
CA GLY A 225 5.72 3.90 -16.75
C GLY A 225 5.70 5.37 -17.18
N GLN A 226 6.45 5.74 -18.24
CA GLN A 226 6.53 7.11 -18.74
C GLN A 226 5.22 7.62 -19.34
N ASP A 227 4.35 6.75 -19.85
CA ASP A 227 3.04 7.16 -20.36
C ASP A 227 2.16 7.73 -19.23
N ALA A 228 2.30 7.21 -18.00
CA ALA A 228 1.66 7.80 -16.82
C ALA A 228 2.07 9.27 -16.63
N VAL A 229 3.35 9.59 -16.84
CA VAL A 229 3.88 10.95 -16.68
C VAL A 229 3.35 11.89 -17.76
N ASN A 230 3.33 11.42 -19.01
CA ASN A 230 2.81 12.20 -20.14
C ASN A 230 1.33 12.48 -19.97
N THR A 231 0.54 11.44 -19.65
CA THR A 231 -0.89 11.57 -19.36
C THR A 231 -1.16 12.53 -18.20
N ALA A 232 -0.38 12.44 -17.11
CA ALA A 232 -0.52 13.35 -15.97
C ALA A 232 -0.31 14.80 -16.37
N ARG A 233 0.66 15.07 -17.26
CA ARG A 233 0.91 16.43 -17.78
C ARG A 233 -0.29 16.93 -18.59
N GLU A 234 -0.78 16.15 -19.56
CA GLU A 234 -1.92 16.52 -20.38
C GLU A 234 -3.18 16.80 -19.57
N PHE A 235 -3.46 15.97 -18.55
CA PHE A 235 -4.57 16.21 -17.63
C PHE A 235 -4.35 17.46 -16.77
N ASN A 236 -3.11 17.69 -16.29
CA ASN A 236 -2.80 18.84 -15.48
C ASN A 236 -2.97 20.16 -16.25
N ASP A 237 -2.49 20.18 -17.48
CA ASP A 237 -2.54 21.39 -18.33
C ASP A 237 -3.98 21.83 -18.63
N ARG A 238 -4.93 20.89 -18.67
CA ARG A 238 -6.33 21.17 -19.00
C ARG A 238 -7.26 21.21 -17.80
N LEU A 239 -7.04 20.33 -16.83
CA LEU A 239 -7.95 20.14 -15.70
C LEU A 239 -7.44 20.80 -14.43
N ASP A 240 -6.13 21.10 -14.33
CA ASP A 240 -5.49 21.62 -13.12
C ASP A 240 -5.96 20.89 -11.86
N PHE A 241 -5.69 19.58 -11.79
CA PHE A 241 -6.10 18.74 -10.68
C PHE A 241 -5.32 19.06 -9.39
N ASP A 242 -5.87 18.71 -8.22
CA ASP A 242 -5.27 19.04 -6.91
C ASP A 242 -4.31 17.99 -6.39
N GLY A 243 -4.41 16.75 -6.85
CA GLY A 243 -3.56 15.67 -6.39
C GLY A 243 -3.61 14.43 -7.27
N VAL A 244 -2.60 13.59 -7.12
CA VAL A 244 -2.43 12.35 -7.88
C VAL A 244 -2.63 11.14 -6.98
N VAL A 245 -3.27 10.11 -7.54
CA VAL A 245 -3.46 8.80 -6.93
C VAL A 245 -2.77 7.75 -7.79
N LEU A 246 -1.87 7.01 -7.17
CA LEU A 246 -1.16 5.90 -7.83
C LEU A 246 -1.91 4.59 -7.57
N THR A 247 -2.25 3.88 -8.63
CA THR A 247 -2.89 2.57 -8.54
C THR A 247 -1.96 1.45 -9.00
N LYS A 248 -2.32 0.21 -8.69
CA LYS A 248 -1.66 -1.03 -9.15
C LYS A 248 -0.17 -1.10 -8.83
N LEU A 249 0.26 -0.50 -7.72
CA LEU A 249 1.65 -0.57 -7.25
C LEU A 249 2.06 -1.98 -6.75
N ASP A 250 1.11 -2.87 -6.57
CA ASP A 250 1.29 -4.29 -6.26
C ASP A 250 1.70 -5.13 -7.48
N GLY A 251 1.53 -4.61 -8.69
CA GLY A 251 2.01 -5.22 -9.93
C GLY A 251 3.54 -5.16 -10.09
N ASP A 252 4.06 -5.68 -11.21
CA ASP A 252 5.50 -5.60 -11.54
C ASP A 252 5.86 -4.18 -12.01
N THR A 253 5.70 -3.21 -11.12
CA THR A 253 6.02 -1.81 -11.39
C THR A 253 7.46 -1.52 -11.07
N ARG A 254 8.13 -0.78 -11.94
CA ARG A 254 9.48 -0.27 -11.69
C ARG A 254 9.49 0.93 -10.75
N GLY A 255 8.32 1.54 -10.50
CA GLY A 255 8.11 2.63 -9.53
C GLY A 255 8.53 4.02 -9.97
N GLY A 256 9.17 4.16 -11.13
CA GLY A 256 9.68 5.45 -11.62
C GLY A 256 8.59 6.47 -11.94
N ALA A 257 7.38 6.00 -12.28
CA ALA A 257 6.24 6.88 -12.49
C ALA A 257 5.94 7.73 -11.24
N ALA A 258 5.96 7.13 -10.04
CA ALA A 258 5.72 7.82 -8.78
C ALA A 258 6.71 8.98 -8.55
N ILE A 259 8.00 8.73 -8.85
CA ILE A 259 9.07 9.73 -8.72
C ILE A 259 8.90 10.84 -9.77
N SER A 260 8.56 10.47 -11.00
CA SER A 260 8.54 11.41 -12.14
C SER A 260 7.30 12.29 -12.18
N ILE A 261 6.11 11.76 -11.85
CA ILE A 261 4.84 12.51 -11.96
C ILE A 261 4.89 13.77 -11.11
N ARG A 262 5.25 13.66 -9.83
CA ARG A 262 5.33 14.82 -8.92
C ARG A 262 6.24 15.92 -9.46
N SER A 263 7.42 15.53 -9.95
CA SER A 263 8.39 16.48 -10.50
C SER A 263 7.92 17.16 -11.78
N VAL A 264 7.14 16.45 -12.61
CA VAL A 264 6.69 16.96 -13.91
C VAL A 264 5.44 17.84 -13.81
N VAL A 265 4.44 17.44 -12.99
CA VAL A 265 3.18 18.19 -12.88
C VAL A 265 3.12 19.13 -11.69
N ASN A 266 4.10 19.07 -10.79
CA ASN A 266 4.15 19.86 -9.55
C ASN A 266 2.88 19.75 -8.66
N LYS A 267 2.22 18.58 -8.70
CA LYS A 267 1.05 18.28 -7.88
C LYS A 267 1.36 17.18 -6.87
N PRO A 268 0.83 17.23 -5.63
CA PRO A 268 1.15 16.24 -4.62
C PRO A 268 0.61 14.86 -4.97
N LEU A 269 1.40 13.84 -4.63
CA LEU A 269 0.90 12.47 -4.56
C LEU A 269 0.13 12.34 -3.24
N LYS A 270 -1.16 11.97 -3.29
CA LYS A 270 -2.01 11.92 -2.09
C LYS A 270 -2.27 10.51 -1.60
N PHE A 271 -2.49 9.56 -2.52
CA PHE A 271 -2.84 8.19 -2.17
C PHE A 271 -2.11 7.17 -3.03
N ILE A 272 -1.93 6.00 -2.41
CA ILE A 272 -1.57 4.76 -3.08
C ILE A 272 -2.73 3.79 -2.93
N SER A 273 -3.24 3.28 -4.05
CA SER A 273 -4.27 2.24 -4.08
C SER A 273 -3.68 0.97 -4.68
N SER A 274 -3.40 -0.03 -3.86
CA SER A 274 -2.83 -1.31 -4.27
C SER A 274 -3.84 -2.45 -4.09
N GLY A 275 -3.81 -3.46 -4.98
CA GLY A 275 -4.71 -4.60 -4.94
C GLY A 275 -6.19 -4.25 -5.05
N GLU A 276 -7.06 -5.23 -4.86
CA GLU A 276 -8.52 -5.08 -5.04
C GLU A 276 -9.29 -4.88 -3.74
N LYS A 277 -8.68 -5.16 -2.58
CA LYS A 277 -9.34 -5.04 -1.28
C LYS A 277 -9.67 -3.60 -0.94
N MET A 278 -10.85 -3.36 -0.35
CA MET A 278 -11.33 -2.01 -0.03
C MET A 278 -10.51 -1.29 1.05
N ASP A 279 -9.83 -2.02 1.90
CA ASP A 279 -8.90 -1.51 2.92
C ASP A 279 -7.48 -1.23 2.39
N ALA A 280 -7.20 -1.59 1.13
CA ALA A 280 -5.89 -1.41 0.51
C ALA A 280 -5.71 0.00 -0.09
N LEU A 281 -5.98 1.03 0.70
CA LEU A 281 -5.72 2.43 0.41
C LEU A 281 -4.77 2.99 1.47
N GLN A 282 -3.73 3.69 1.02
CA GLN A 282 -2.75 4.32 1.89
C GLN A 282 -2.58 5.79 1.53
N VAL A 283 -2.44 6.66 2.53
CA VAL A 283 -1.95 8.02 2.31
C VAL A 283 -0.51 7.96 1.83
N PHE A 284 -0.17 8.78 0.85
CA PHE A 284 1.20 8.83 0.34
C PHE A 284 2.09 9.62 1.30
N HIS A 285 3.12 8.95 1.81
CA HIS A 285 4.14 9.54 2.67
C HIS A 285 5.49 9.53 1.94
N PRO A 286 5.99 10.68 1.45
CA PRO A 286 7.24 10.77 0.68
C PRO A 286 8.44 10.13 1.38
N GLU A 287 8.63 10.40 2.69
CA GLU A 287 9.75 9.85 3.46
C GLU A 287 9.69 8.33 3.58
N ARG A 288 8.50 7.78 3.91
CA ARG A 288 8.30 6.32 4.01
C ARG A 288 8.53 5.64 2.66
N MET A 289 8.14 6.31 1.57
CA MET A 289 8.37 5.81 0.22
C MET A 289 9.86 5.82 -0.13
N ALA A 290 10.59 6.87 0.23
CA ALA A 290 12.05 6.92 0.08
C ALA A 290 12.74 5.80 0.87
N ASP A 291 12.30 5.54 2.11
CA ASP A 291 12.81 4.43 2.93
C ASP A 291 12.55 3.06 2.28
N ARG A 292 11.35 2.85 1.70
CA ARG A 292 11.01 1.63 0.95
C ARG A 292 11.87 1.45 -0.29
N ILE A 293 12.09 2.52 -1.07
CA ILE A 293 12.96 2.52 -2.27
C ILE A 293 14.40 2.16 -1.90
N LEU A 294 14.89 2.60 -0.75
CA LEU A 294 16.24 2.32 -0.26
C LEU A 294 16.37 0.98 0.48
N GLY A 295 15.30 0.19 0.57
CA GLY A 295 15.31 -1.10 1.28
C GLY A 295 15.43 -0.97 2.80
N MET A 296 15.18 0.21 3.34
CA MET A 296 15.21 0.49 4.79
C MET A 296 13.93 0.02 5.50
N GLY A 297 12.93 -0.42 4.74
CA GLY A 297 11.63 -0.84 5.24
C GLY A 297 10.70 0.34 5.57
N ASP A 298 9.51 0.00 6.06
CA ASP A 298 8.49 0.98 6.47
C ASP A 298 7.82 0.49 7.76
N VAL A 299 8.58 0.53 8.84
CA VAL A 299 8.14 0.05 10.16
C VAL A 299 6.94 0.84 10.68
N VAL A 300 6.85 2.12 10.34
CA VAL A 300 5.75 2.99 10.80
C VAL A 300 4.42 2.54 10.20
N SER A 301 4.38 2.35 8.87
CA SER A 301 3.17 1.83 8.21
C SER A 301 2.80 0.43 8.69
N LEU A 302 3.78 -0.42 9.01
CA LEU A 302 3.52 -1.75 9.58
C LEU A 302 2.85 -1.64 10.95
N VAL A 303 3.35 -0.76 11.83
CA VAL A 303 2.78 -0.53 13.17
C VAL A 303 1.38 0.08 13.06
N GLU A 304 1.17 1.07 12.20
CA GLU A 304 -0.15 1.69 11.96
C GLU A 304 -1.18 0.65 11.47
N ARG A 305 -0.81 -0.21 10.52
CA ARG A 305 -1.68 -1.31 10.07
C ARG A 305 -1.97 -2.31 11.17
N ALA A 306 -0.95 -2.68 11.95
CA ALA A 306 -1.13 -3.55 13.08
C ALA A 306 -2.13 -2.93 14.09
N GLN A 307 -1.95 -1.66 14.46
CA GLN A 307 -2.86 -0.97 15.40
C GLN A 307 -4.31 -0.88 14.91
N GLN A 308 -4.54 -0.72 13.62
CA GLN A 308 -5.89 -0.66 13.05
C GLN A 308 -6.62 -2.01 13.03
N GLN A 309 -5.87 -3.11 13.01
CA GLN A 309 -6.41 -4.45 12.79
C GLN A 309 -6.32 -5.37 14.01
N PHE A 310 -5.47 -5.03 15.00
CA PHE A 310 -5.36 -5.82 16.22
C PHE A 310 -6.41 -5.40 17.25
N ASP A 311 -7.30 -6.35 17.56
CA ASP A 311 -8.18 -6.24 18.72
C ASP A 311 -7.34 -6.51 19.99
N GLU A 312 -7.21 -5.48 20.83
CA GLU A 312 -6.44 -5.55 22.07
C GLU A 312 -7.00 -6.61 23.04
N GLN A 313 -8.31 -6.83 23.02
CA GLN A 313 -8.95 -7.85 23.86
C GLN A 313 -8.58 -9.27 23.38
N GLU A 314 -8.56 -9.48 22.07
CA GLU A 314 -8.17 -10.76 21.48
C GLU A 314 -6.68 -11.05 21.71
N ALA A 315 -5.82 -10.05 21.60
CA ALA A 315 -4.39 -10.17 21.91
C ALA A 315 -4.14 -10.55 23.38
N ARG A 316 -4.87 -9.93 24.32
CA ARG A 316 -4.81 -10.27 25.77
C ARG A 316 -5.31 -11.69 26.04
N ARG A 317 -6.38 -12.12 25.38
CA ARG A 317 -6.93 -13.48 25.49
C ARG A 317 -5.93 -14.53 24.99
N LEU A 318 -5.32 -14.29 23.83
CA LEU A 318 -4.29 -15.18 23.27
C LEU A 318 -3.07 -15.27 24.17
N THR A 319 -2.56 -14.13 24.68
CA THR A 319 -1.45 -14.12 25.63
C THR A 319 -1.76 -14.98 26.86
N LYS A 320 -2.96 -14.89 27.41
CA LYS A 320 -3.39 -15.70 28.55
C LYS A 320 -3.46 -17.19 28.20
N LYS A 321 -3.95 -17.55 27.00
CA LYS A 321 -3.99 -18.96 26.53
C LYS A 321 -2.59 -19.53 26.31
N VAL A 322 -1.65 -18.73 25.74
CA VAL A 322 -0.26 -19.13 25.58
C VAL A 322 0.41 -19.37 26.93
N MET A 323 0.22 -18.46 27.90
CA MET A 323 0.76 -18.62 29.26
C MET A 323 0.19 -19.85 29.99
N THR A 324 -1.06 -20.21 29.76
CA THR A 324 -1.71 -21.38 30.35
C THR A 324 -1.55 -22.67 29.56
N ASN A 325 -0.75 -22.67 28.49
CA ASN A 325 -0.50 -23.81 27.57
C ASN A 325 -1.81 -24.38 26.95
N LYS A 326 -2.80 -23.51 26.74
CA LYS A 326 -4.12 -23.84 26.16
C LYS A 326 -4.27 -23.34 24.71
N PHE A 327 -3.18 -23.07 24.02
CA PHE A 327 -3.19 -22.67 22.61
C PHE A 327 -3.63 -23.87 21.74
N ASP A 328 -4.69 -23.69 20.96
CA ASP A 328 -5.34 -24.72 20.16
C ASP A 328 -5.37 -24.36 18.65
N PHE A 329 -5.94 -25.23 17.80
CA PHE A 329 -6.04 -24.99 16.35
C PHE A 329 -7.04 -23.87 16.00
N ASN A 330 -8.02 -23.55 16.86
CA ASN A 330 -8.89 -22.40 16.62
C ASN A 330 -8.13 -21.10 16.82
N ASP A 331 -7.26 -21.02 17.84
CA ASP A 331 -6.37 -19.88 18.05
C ASP A 331 -5.38 -19.72 16.89
N PHE A 332 -4.91 -20.85 16.35
CA PHE A 332 -4.02 -20.82 15.18
C PHE A 332 -4.72 -20.32 13.92
N LEU A 333 -5.98 -20.70 13.68
CA LEU A 333 -6.82 -20.14 12.61
C LEU A 333 -7.01 -18.63 12.78
N SER A 334 -7.34 -18.19 13.99
CA SER A 334 -7.50 -16.77 14.30
C SER A 334 -6.22 -15.99 14.00
N GLN A 335 -5.04 -16.55 14.29
CA GLN A 335 -3.74 -15.94 13.92
C GLN A 335 -3.53 -15.86 12.41
N ILE A 336 -3.88 -16.92 11.66
CA ILE A 336 -3.82 -16.91 10.19
C ILE A 336 -4.74 -15.81 9.64
N ASP A 337 -5.97 -15.69 10.15
CA ASP A 337 -6.91 -14.66 9.73
C ASP A 337 -6.40 -13.25 10.03
N GLN A 338 -5.79 -13.04 11.20
CA GLN A 338 -5.17 -11.76 11.53
C GLN A 338 -4.02 -11.42 10.57
N VAL A 339 -3.15 -12.39 10.25
CA VAL A 339 -2.07 -12.19 9.29
C VAL A 339 -2.61 -11.89 7.89
N LYS A 340 -3.69 -12.56 7.46
CA LYS A 340 -4.36 -12.27 6.19
C LYS A 340 -4.98 -10.88 6.13
N LYS A 341 -5.50 -10.38 7.25
CA LYS A 341 -6.04 -9.01 7.37
C LYS A 341 -4.95 -7.95 7.20
N LEU A 342 -3.69 -8.22 7.58
CA LEU A 342 -2.56 -7.29 7.37
C LEU A 342 -2.26 -7.04 5.88
N GLY A 343 -2.85 -7.81 4.97
CA GLY A 343 -2.69 -7.67 3.52
C GLY A 343 -1.78 -8.72 2.89
N ASN A 344 -1.22 -8.40 1.72
CA ASN A 344 -0.30 -9.31 1.04
C ASN A 344 0.98 -9.49 1.88
N LEU A 345 1.33 -10.74 2.19
CA LEU A 345 2.49 -11.07 3.02
C LEU A 345 3.82 -10.56 2.43
N LYS A 346 3.94 -10.48 1.11
CA LYS A 346 5.10 -9.88 0.45
C LYS A 346 5.22 -8.39 0.75
N ASP A 347 4.10 -7.67 0.80
CA ASP A 347 4.06 -6.26 1.13
C ASP A 347 4.43 -6.03 2.59
N VAL A 348 3.86 -6.82 3.49
CA VAL A 348 4.17 -6.77 4.93
C VAL A 348 5.65 -7.09 5.17
N ALA A 349 6.18 -8.11 4.51
CA ALA A 349 7.60 -8.47 4.61
C ALA A 349 8.53 -7.38 4.06
N SER A 350 8.12 -6.66 3.02
CA SER A 350 8.88 -5.54 2.46
C SER A 350 8.96 -4.32 3.42
N MET A 351 8.04 -4.22 4.38
CA MET A 351 8.04 -3.18 5.40
C MET A 351 9.04 -3.44 6.52
N ILE A 352 9.50 -4.68 6.67
CA ILE A 352 10.50 -5.06 7.70
C ILE A 352 11.90 -4.94 7.11
N PRO A 353 12.81 -4.14 7.71
CA PRO A 353 14.17 -3.99 7.22
C PRO A 353 14.90 -5.33 7.07
N GLY A 354 15.43 -5.60 5.87
CA GLY A 354 16.21 -6.82 5.58
C GLY A 354 15.39 -8.10 5.32
N MET A 355 14.10 -8.13 5.63
CA MET A 355 13.28 -9.34 5.51
C MET A 355 12.79 -9.58 4.08
N GLY A 356 12.62 -8.51 3.28
CA GLY A 356 12.25 -8.60 1.87
C GLY A 356 13.21 -9.46 1.03
N LYS A 357 14.49 -9.51 1.41
CA LYS A 357 15.50 -10.35 0.75
C LYS A 357 15.41 -11.82 1.15
N MET A 358 15.12 -12.11 2.43
CA MET A 358 15.01 -13.49 2.93
C MET A 358 13.80 -14.24 2.37
N LEU A 359 12.75 -13.50 1.99
CA LEU A 359 11.49 -14.07 1.49
C LEU A 359 11.37 -14.03 -0.04
N ARG A 360 12.39 -13.53 -0.75
CA ARG A 360 12.38 -13.48 -2.23
C ARG A 360 12.22 -14.85 -2.88
N ASP A 361 12.93 -15.84 -2.35
CA ASP A 361 12.98 -17.19 -2.89
C ASP A 361 11.90 -18.10 -2.28
N VAL A 362 11.10 -17.58 -1.37
CA VAL A 362 9.98 -18.29 -0.76
C VAL A 362 8.71 -17.84 -1.48
N GLU A 363 8.18 -18.68 -2.36
CA GLU A 363 6.82 -18.56 -2.85
C GLU A 363 5.86 -18.74 -1.66
N ILE A 364 5.59 -17.66 -0.94
CA ILE A 364 4.51 -17.64 0.05
C ILE A 364 3.22 -17.52 -0.77
N CYS A 365 2.78 -18.65 -1.31
CA CYS A 365 1.53 -18.74 -2.01
C CYS A 365 0.39 -18.64 -0.99
N ASP A 366 -0.63 -17.85 -1.27
CA ASP A 366 -1.92 -17.89 -0.55
C ASP A 366 -2.48 -19.32 -0.43
N ASP A 367 -2.04 -20.23 -1.31
CA ASP A 367 -2.39 -21.65 -1.29
C ASP A 367 -1.88 -22.40 -0.05
N VAL A 368 -0.79 -21.98 0.58
CA VAL A 368 -0.29 -22.61 1.82
C VAL A 368 -1.28 -22.36 2.96
N PHE A 369 -1.82 -21.14 3.06
CA PHE A 369 -2.85 -20.83 4.04
C PHE A 369 -4.15 -21.54 3.74
N LYS A 370 -4.59 -21.57 2.48
CA LYS A 370 -5.81 -22.28 2.05
C LYS A 370 -5.74 -23.78 2.41
N ARG A 371 -4.59 -24.42 2.17
CA ARG A 371 -4.38 -25.84 2.54
C ARG A 371 -4.40 -26.04 4.06
N THR A 372 -3.75 -25.16 4.81
CA THR A 372 -3.76 -25.18 6.27
C THR A 372 -5.17 -25.02 6.82
N GLU A 373 -5.94 -24.06 6.31
CA GLU A 373 -7.34 -23.84 6.66
C GLU A 373 -8.22 -25.05 6.32
N ALA A 374 -8.03 -25.65 5.14
CA ALA A 374 -8.76 -26.85 4.72
C ALA A 374 -8.50 -28.02 5.66
N ILE A 375 -7.24 -28.23 6.07
CA ILE A 375 -6.86 -29.29 7.02
C ILE A 375 -7.54 -29.05 8.38
N ILE A 376 -7.43 -27.83 8.94
CA ILE A 376 -8.04 -27.52 10.24
C ILE A 376 -9.58 -27.47 10.13
N GLY A 377 -10.12 -26.98 9.00
CA GLY A 377 -11.54 -27.00 8.69
C GLY A 377 -12.14 -28.41 8.68
N SER A 378 -11.35 -29.42 8.30
CA SER A 378 -11.73 -30.83 8.29
C SER A 378 -11.62 -31.53 9.65
N MET A 379 -11.09 -30.85 10.66
CA MET A 379 -11.08 -31.31 12.05
C MET A 379 -12.44 -31.04 12.71
N THR A 380 -12.87 -31.92 13.60
CA THR A 380 -14.02 -31.66 14.47
C THR A 380 -13.67 -30.58 15.52
N PRO A 381 -14.66 -29.89 16.13
CA PRO A 381 -14.40 -28.92 17.20
C PRO A 381 -13.51 -29.49 18.31
N LEU A 382 -13.82 -30.73 18.75
CA LEU A 382 -13.05 -31.41 19.80
C LEU A 382 -11.59 -31.67 19.41
N GLU A 383 -11.33 -31.97 18.13
CA GLU A 383 -9.98 -32.20 17.60
C GLU A 383 -9.18 -30.89 17.46
N ARG A 384 -9.87 -29.78 17.18
CA ARG A 384 -9.22 -28.46 17.15
C ARG A 384 -8.83 -27.99 18.54
N GLU A 385 -9.68 -28.21 19.53
CA GLU A 385 -9.43 -27.86 20.94
C GLU A 385 -8.37 -28.77 21.59
N ASN A 386 -8.32 -30.05 21.19
CA ASN A 386 -7.45 -31.08 21.80
C ASN A 386 -6.57 -31.75 20.74
N PRO A 387 -5.49 -31.12 20.28
CA PRO A 387 -4.61 -31.70 19.25
C PRO A 387 -4.05 -33.08 19.58
N GLU A 388 -3.96 -33.39 20.87
CA GLU A 388 -3.36 -34.63 21.38
C GLU A 388 -4.20 -35.89 21.07
N ILE A 389 -5.48 -35.73 20.72
CA ILE A 389 -6.36 -36.86 20.35
C ILE A 389 -6.20 -37.30 18.89
N LEU A 390 -5.38 -36.58 18.07
CA LEU A 390 -5.20 -36.82 16.65
C LEU A 390 -4.37 -38.09 16.38
N ASN A 391 -5.02 -39.26 16.40
CA ASN A 391 -4.43 -40.56 16.05
C ASN A 391 -4.39 -40.76 14.51
N ALA A 392 -3.76 -41.84 14.05
CA ALA A 392 -3.56 -42.15 12.63
C ALA A 392 -4.87 -42.18 11.82
N ARG A 393 -5.94 -42.79 12.36
CA ARG A 393 -7.25 -42.88 11.70
C ARG A 393 -7.91 -41.50 11.54
N ARG A 394 -7.80 -40.65 12.54
CA ARG A 394 -8.33 -39.25 12.49
C ARG A 394 -7.55 -38.41 11.47
N ARG A 395 -6.24 -38.53 11.44
CA ARG A 395 -5.38 -37.84 10.45
C ARG A 395 -5.71 -38.28 9.02
N GLU A 396 -5.97 -39.57 8.79
CA GLU A 396 -6.38 -40.07 7.48
C GLU A 396 -7.75 -39.50 7.06
N ARG A 397 -8.71 -39.46 7.94
CA ARG A 397 -10.01 -38.84 7.69
C ARG A 397 -9.87 -37.35 7.35
N ILE A 398 -9.04 -36.62 8.11
CA ILE A 398 -8.77 -35.20 7.92
C ILE A 398 -8.10 -34.98 6.54
N ALA A 399 -7.13 -35.83 6.17
CA ALA A 399 -6.49 -35.75 4.86
C ALA A 399 -7.47 -35.93 3.71
N LYS A 400 -8.38 -36.91 3.82
CA LYS A 400 -9.44 -37.13 2.83
C LYS A 400 -10.43 -35.94 2.77
N GLY A 401 -10.82 -35.41 3.92
CA GLY A 401 -11.79 -34.31 4.00
C GLY A 401 -11.24 -32.96 3.49
N SER A 402 -9.94 -32.74 3.65
CA SER A 402 -9.27 -31.50 3.21
C SER A 402 -8.72 -31.56 1.78
N GLY A 403 -8.79 -32.74 1.12
CA GLY A 403 -8.18 -32.92 -0.19
C GLY A 403 -6.65 -32.85 -0.18
N THR A 404 -6.02 -33.10 1.00
CA THR A 404 -4.57 -33.06 1.17
C THR A 404 -3.99 -34.45 1.45
N SER A 405 -2.68 -34.57 1.46
CA SER A 405 -1.99 -35.84 1.77
C SER A 405 -1.80 -36.00 3.27
N MET A 406 -1.67 -37.28 3.72
CA MET A 406 -1.29 -37.63 5.10
C MET A 406 0.04 -36.95 5.52
N ALA A 407 0.97 -36.79 4.58
CA ALA A 407 2.25 -36.12 4.84
C ALA A 407 2.05 -34.64 5.18
N GLU A 408 1.15 -33.94 4.50
CA GLU A 408 0.82 -32.53 4.77
C GLU A 408 0.14 -32.36 6.12
N VAL A 409 -0.82 -33.23 6.46
CA VAL A 409 -1.47 -33.22 7.78
C VAL A 409 -0.46 -33.45 8.90
N ASN A 410 0.45 -34.44 8.75
CA ASN A 410 1.48 -34.72 9.74
C ASN A 410 2.48 -33.55 9.87
N ARG A 411 2.82 -32.90 8.75
CA ARG A 411 3.70 -31.72 8.75
C ARG A 411 3.06 -30.55 9.52
N LEU A 412 1.78 -30.28 9.28
CA LEU A 412 1.05 -29.22 9.98
C LEU A 412 1.00 -29.48 11.49
N ILE A 413 0.65 -30.70 11.91
CA ILE A 413 0.61 -31.06 13.33
C ILE A 413 1.98 -30.89 13.98
N LYS A 414 3.06 -31.35 13.31
CA LYS A 414 4.41 -31.16 13.81
C LYS A 414 4.80 -29.70 13.96
N GLN A 415 4.51 -28.87 12.93
CA GLN A 415 4.76 -27.43 12.98
C GLN A 415 4.00 -26.75 14.12
N PHE A 416 2.75 -27.14 14.33
CA PHE A 416 1.93 -26.65 15.43
C PHE A 416 2.51 -27.01 16.81
N ASP A 417 2.96 -28.26 16.99
CA ASP A 417 3.60 -28.72 18.22
C ASP A 417 4.93 -28.01 18.50
N ASP A 418 5.74 -27.80 17.47
CA ASP A 418 7.01 -27.09 17.58
C ASP A 418 6.79 -25.60 17.93
N MET A 419 5.75 -24.97 17.36
CA MET A 419 5.34 -23.60 17.70
C MET A 419 4.86 -23.53 19.16
N ARG A 420 4.02 -24.47 19.63
CA ARG A 420 3.59 -24.53 21.07
C ARG A 420 4.80 -24.66 22.00
N LYS A 421 5.78 -25.48 21.66
CA LYS A 421 7.03 -25.63 22.46
C LYS A 421 7.81 -24.31 22.50
N MET A 422 7.95 -23.64 21.36
CA MET A 422 8.66 -22.36 21.29
C MET A 422 7.94 -21.28 22.12
N MET A 423 6.63 -21.16 22.00
CA MET A 423 5.82 -20.24 22.81
C MET A 423 5.99 -20.49 24.31
N LYS A 424 6.03 -21.76 24.73
CA LYS A 424 6.24 -22.17 26.12
C LYS A 424 7.65 -21.78 26.62
N MET A 425 8.69 -21.88 25.76
CA MET A 425 10.05 -21.46 26.12
C MET A 425 10.15 -19.94 26.29
N VAL A 426 9.44 -19.16 25.45
CA VAL A 426 9.40 -17.71 25.55
C VAL A 426 8.63 -17.24 26.80
N SER A 427 7.46 -17.84 27.07
CA SER A 427 6.65 -17.51 28.26
C SER A 427 7.28 -17.97 29.59
N GLY A 428 8.14 -19.00 29.55
CA GLY A 428 8.86 -19.51 30.71
C GLY A 428 10.15 -18.76 31.06
N GLY A 429 10.46 -17.65 30.39
CA GLY A 429 11.63 -16.81 30.67
C GLY A 429 13.00 -17.46 30.35
N LYS A 430 13.03 -18.60 29.65
CA LYS A 430 14.26 -19.35 29.33
C LYS A 430 14.97 -18.90 28.04
N LEU A 431 14.33 -18.09 27.21
CA LEU A 431 14.96 -17.43 26.07
C LEU A 431 15.24 -15.96 26.40
N LYS A 432 16.51 -15.64 26.71
CA LYS A 432 16.98 -14.27 26.56
C LYS A 432 16.87 -13.92 25.08
N MET A 433 15.91 -13.05 24.72
CA MET A 433 15.93 -12.42 23.40
C MET A 433 17.34 -11.86 23.16
N PRO A 434 17.95 -12.08 22.00
CA PRO A 434 19.16 -11.36 21.65
C PRO A 434 18.85 -9.88 21.80
N LYS A 435 19.66 -9.16 22.59
CA LYS A 435 19.56 -7.71 22.77
C LYS A 435 19.60 -7.05 21.39
N MET A 436 18.45 -6.76 20.82
CA MET A 436 18.34 -5.74 19.79
C MET A 436 18.78 -4.45 20.43
N GLY A 437 19.91 -3.94 19.98
CA GLY A 437 20.61 -2.81 20.55
C GLY A 437 19.68 -1.62 20.72
N GLY A 438 19.65 -1.09 21.93
CA GLY A 438 19.44 0.29 22.30
C GLY A 438 18.22 1.00 21.73
N MET A 439 17.04 0.84 22.33
CA MET A 439 16.08 1.94 22.43
C MET A 439 16.09 2.44 23.87
N PRO A 440 16.50 3.69 24.12
CA PRO A 440 16.35 4.32 25.44
C PRO A 440 14.91 4.79 25.62
N GLY A 441 14.25 4.28 26.62
CA GLY A 441 13.31 4.99 27.46
C GLY A 441 12.10 5.66 26.80
N MET A 442 11.03 4.90 26.57
CA MET A 442 9.72 5.51 26.38
C MET A 442 8.59 4.58 26.87
N PHE A 443 8.61 4.24 28.16
CA PHE A 443 7.45 3.79 28.93
C PHE A 443 7.79 3.88 30.42
N ARG A 444 7.75 5.11 30.96
CA ARG A 444 7.49 5.39 32.36
C ARG A 444 6.58 6.62 32.41
N ARG A 445 5.38 6.39 32.62
CA ARG A 445 4.25 6.95 33.36
C ARG A 445 2.96 6.82 32.58
#